data_b65767e3b630c5da23560d6e79918e3f
#
_entry.id   b65767e3b630c5da23560d6e79918e3f
#
_cell.length_a   1.000
_cell.length_b   1.000
_cell.length_c   1.000
_cell.angle_alpha   90.00
_cell.angle_beta   90.00
_cell.angle_gamma   90.00
#
_symmetry.space_group_name_H-M   'P 1'
#
loop_
_entity.id
_entity.type
_entity.pdbx_description
1 polymer ?
#
loop_
_entity_poly.entity_id
_entity_poly.type
_entity_poly.pdbx_seq_one_letter_code
_entity_poly.pdbx_strand_id
1 'polypeptide(L)'
;MLYLLNKDVRTVRWNGEPLHEATSAIVKEIMNGDFTLTVKYPISDSGIYQLIQEDMLIKAPTPVLGAQLFRIKKPVEHNDHLEITAYHISDDVMQRSITQMSVTSQSCGMALSRMVQNTKTALGDFSFNSDIQDRRTFNTTETETLYSVLLDGKHSIVGTWEGELVRDNFAMTVKKSRGENRGVVITTHKNLKNYQRTKNSQNVVTRIHAKSTFKPEGAEKETTIRVTVDSPLINSYPYINEKEYENNNAKSVEELQKWAQAKFSNEGIDKISDAIKIEAYELDGQVVHMGDTVNLKSWKHNVDVFKKAIAYEFDALKEEYISLILDDKAGAGGSRTSGDLSSAADAILGVTESAQEVALEKALQNADLDFDHKAGLLRQEISDGIELAKAKAEEVKQELSDTINQRFNSFDNGPLKEAKRRAEEALRNAGASSLLAQEAKRIGLDSVARLEEFKSQTTSAQTALSGDLDALKRTIVNDIRPKQAQVEAEIAKQVEALVQTKKELSGASTL
;
A
#
# COMPACT_ATOMS: atom_id res chain seq x y z
N MET A 1 22.79 -0.38 3.61
CA MET A 1 23.05 0.14 2.22
C MET A 1 22.48 -0.83 1.19
N LEU A 2 21.85 -0.31 0.11
CA LEU A 2 21.27 -1.12 -0.96
C LEU A 2 22.26 -1.37 -2.08
N TYR A 3 22.17 -2.55 -2.73
CA TYR A 3 22.97 -2.89 -3.90
C TYR A 3 22.10 -3.51 -4.98
N LEU A 4 22.26 -3.03 -6.21
CA LEU A 4 21.67 -3.63 -7.40
C LEU A 4 22.53 -4.79 -7.89
N LEU A 5 21.91 -5.91 -8.14
CA LEU A 5 22.57 -7.15 -8.58
C LEU A 5 21.92 -7.67 -9.87
N ASN A 6 22.71 -8.35 -10.67
CA ASN A 6 22.22 -8.96 -11.89
C ASN A 6 21.16 -10.06 -11.58
N LYS A 7 20.22 -10.25 -12.50
CA LYS A 7 19.11 -11.21 -12.39
C LYS A 7 19.54 -12.66 -12.09
N ASP A 8 20.76 -13.04 -12.50
CA ASP A 8 21.27 -14.41 -12.38
C ASP A 8 22.04 -14.69 -11.07
N VAL A 9 22.16 -13.70 -10.20
CA VAL A 9 22.87 -13.86 -8.92
C VAL A 9 22.11 -14.84 -8.03
N ARG A 10 22.88 -15.82 -7.46
CA ARG A 10 22.37 -16.88 -6.57
C ARG A 10 23.01 -16.85 -5.18
N THR A 11 23.59 -15.75 -4.80
CA THR A 11 24.22 -15.60 -3.48
C THR A 11 24.11 -14.18 -2.98
N VAL A 12 23.89 -14.04 -1.68
CA VAL A 12 23.86 -12.75 -0.99
C VAL A 12 25.26 -12.20 -0.67
N ARG A 13 26.31 -13.00 -0.90
CA ARG A 13 27.70 -12.64 -0.53
C ARG A 13 28.25 -11.46 -1.31
N TRP A 14 27.87 -11.33 -2.57
CA TRP A 14 28.39 -10.30 -3.43
C TRP A 14 27.62 -8.98 -3.25
N ASN A 15 28.34 -7.89 -3.43
CA ASN A 15 27.76 -6.57 -3.59
C ASN A 15 27.82 -6.23 -5.08
N GLY A 16 26.72 -5.66 -5.57
CA GLY A 16 26.64 -5.13 -6.93
C GLY A 16 26.83 -3.61 -6.95
N GLU A 17 26.11 -2.95 -7.85
CA GLU A 17 26.11 -1.49 -7.93
C GLU A 17 25.42 -0.88 -6.71
N PRO A 18 26.08 0.02 -5.96
CA PRO A 18 25.48 0.64 -4.80
C PRO A 18 24.41 1.63 -5.21
N LEU A 19 23.21 1.47 -4.64
CA LEU A 19 22.08 2.38 -4.85
C LEU A 19 22.10 3.53 -3.81
N HIS A 20 23.18 4.33 -3.83
CA HIS A 20 23.45 5.34 -2.81
C HIS A 20 22.53 6.57 -2.88
N GLU A 21 21.89 6.83 -4.03
CA GLU A 21 20.97 7.96 -4.21
C GLU A 21 19.53 7.60 -3.83
N ALA A 22 19.27 6.35 -3.41
CA ALA A 22 17.94 5.96 -2.99
C ALA A 22 17.41 6.87 -1.87
N THR A 23 16.29 7.52 -2.12
CA THR A 23 15.68 8.45 -1.16
C THR A 23 14.81 7.71 -0.16
N SER A 24 14.44 6.49 -0.48
CA SER A 24 13.61 5.63 0.34
C SER A 24 13.82 4.16 0.02
N ALA A 25 13.80 3.33 1.05
CA ALA A 25 13.77 1.88 0.89
C ALA A 25 13.03 1.25 2.09
N ILE A 26 11.82 0.79 1.83
CA ILE A 26 10.96 0.21 2.87
C ILE A 26 10.81 -1.28 2.64
N VAL A 27 11.28 -2.04 3.60
CA VAL A 27 11.02 -3.47 3.70
C VAL A 27 9.76 -3.70 4.51
N LYS A 28 8.82 -4.46 3.97
CA LYS A 28 7.62 -4.90 4.66
C LYS A 28 7.57 -6.42 4.68
N GLU A 29 7.44 -6.99 5.86
CA GLU A 29 7.21 -8.41 6.03
C GLU A 29 5.96 -8.64 6.86
N ILE A 30 5.10 -9.52 6.37
CA ILE A 30 3.91 -10.03 7.07
C ILE A 30 4.18 -11.51 7.38
N MET A 31 3.93 -11.92 8.60
CA MET A 31 4.09 -13.30 9.00
C MET A 31 3.21 -14.22 8.16
N ASN A 32 3.82 -15.22 7.53
CA ASN A 32 3.15 -16.12 6.57
C ASN A 32 2.50 -15.41 5.37
N GLY A 33 2.82 -14.15 5.14
CA GLY A 33 2.26 -13.31 4.08
C GLY A 33 3.33 -12.72 3.17
N ASP A 34 3.12 -11.51 2.70
CA ASP A 34 4.01 -10.82 1.78
C ASP A 34 5.36 -10.45 2.42
N PHE A 35 6.40 -10.46 1.61
CA PHE A 35 7.72 -9.96 1.98
C PHE A 35 8.25 -9.13 0.81
N THR A 36 8.17 -7.82 0.94
CA THR A 36 8.39 -6.87 -0.15
C THR A 36 9.39 -5.78 0.23
N LEU A 37 9.96 -5.19 -0.80
CA LEU A 37 10.79 -3.99 -0.70
C LEU A 37 10.26 -2.96 -1.69
N THR A 38 9.98 -1.76 -1.20
CA THR A 38 9.64 -0.60 -2.03
C THR A 38 10.77 0.40 -1.98
N VAL A 39 11.31 0.79 -3.14
CA VAL A 39 12.42 1.75 -3.25
C VAL A 39 12.00 2.94 -4.09
N LYS A 40 12.36 4.14 -3.64
CA LYS A 40 12.34 5.36 -4.45
C LYS A 40 13.78 5.72 -4.82
N TYR A 41 14.03 5.82 -6.12
CA TYR A 41 15.34 6.14 -6.67
C TYR A 41 15.24 7.36 -7.62
N PRO A 42 15.99 8.45 -7.40
CA PRO A 42 15.87 9.63 -8.22
C PRO A 42 16.40 9.39 -9.64
N ILE A 43 15.81 10.08 -10.60
CA ILE A 43 16.36 10.22 -11.95
C ILE A 43 17.39 11.34 -11.89
N SER A 44 18.66 10.96 -11.91
CA SER A 44 19.80 11.88 -11.70
C SER A 44 20.82 11.74 -12.83
N ASP A 45 21.75 12.70 -12.90
CA ASP A 45 22.84 12.71 -13.88
C ASP A 45 23.82 11.54 -13.70
N SER A 46 23.80 10.83 -12.57
CA SER A 46 24.62 9.64 -12.36
C SER A 46 24.28 8.50 -13.33
N GLY A 47 23.07 8.49 -13.86
CA GLY A 47 22.58 7.47 -14.79
C GLY A 47 22.37 6.09 -14.18
N ILE A 48 22.58 5.90 -12.86
CA ILE A 48 22.43 4.60 -12.18
C ILE A 48 20.98 4.12 -12.28
N TYR A 49 20.00 5.01 -12.29
CA TYR A 49 18.59 4.65 -12.45
C TYR A 49 18.31 3.83 -13.72
N GLN A 50 19.09 4.05 -14.81
CA GLN A 50 18.95 3.32 -16.09
C GLN A 50 19.39 1.87 -16.00
N LEU A 51 20.18 1.52 -14.99
CA LEU A 51 20.61 0.15 -14.71
C LEU A 51 19.53 -0.66 -14.00
N ILE A 52 18.56 0.02 -13.38
CA ILE A 52 17.49 -0.61 -12.60
C ILE A 52 16.41 -1.11 -13.56
N GLN A 53 16.36 -2.42 -13.77
CA GLN A 53 15.45 -3.05 -14.71
C GLN A 53 14.66 -4.17 -14.04
N GLU A 54 13.59 -4.61 -14.70
CA GLU A 54 12.79 -5.75 -14.27
C GLU A 54 13.66 -7.01 -14.13
N ASP A 55 13.27 -7.84 -13.21
CA ASP A 55 13.92 -9.11 -12.86
C ASP A 55 15.34 -9.00 -12.30
N MET A 56 15.94 -7.81 -12.20
CA MET A 56 17.16 -7.62 -11.41
C MET A 56 16.87 -7.78 -9.92
N LEU A 57 17.94 -7.91 -9.14
CA LEU A 57 17.84 -8.08 -7.70
C LEU A 57 18.32 -6.84 -6.96
N ILE A 58 17.63 -6.50 -5.89
CA ILE A 58 18.09 -5.53 -4.89
C ILE A 58 18.45 -6.30 -3.63
N LYS A 59 19.70 -6.14 -3.18
CA LYS A 59 20.16 -6.59 -1.87
C LYS A 59 19.90 -5.49 -0.87
N ALA A 60 19.07 -5.76 0.14
CA ALA A 60 18.67 -4.80 1.16
C ALA A 60 18.85 -5.38 2.56
N PRO A 61 19.27 -4.60 3.57
CA PRO A 61 19.25 -5.04 4.95
C PRO A 61 17.83 -5.21 5.45
N THR A 62 17.63 -6.22 6.28
CA THR A 62 16.38 -6.48 6.99
C THR A 62 16.66 -6.68 8.47
N PRO A 63 15.68 -6.46 9.35
CA PRO A 63 15.89 -6.72 10.76
C PRO A 63 16.17 -8.21 11.00
N VAL A 64 17.12 -8.52 11.88
CA VAL A 64 17.46 -9.87 12.35
C VAL A 64 18.14 -10.78 11.32
N LEU A 65 17.55 -10.93 10.12
CA LEU A 65 18.06 -11.85 9.08
C LEU A 65 19.22 -11.24 8.27
N GLY A 66 19.49 -9.94 8.47
CA GLY A 66 20.54 -9.24 7.74
C GLY A 66 20.15 -8.95 6.29
N ALA A 67 21.11 -9.08 5.37
CA ALA A 67 20.86 -8.75 3.98
C ALA A 67 20.01 -9.83 3.27
N GLN A 68 18.92 -9.39 2.64
CA GLN A 68 18.03 -10.22 1.86
C GLN A 68 17.99 -9.75 0.39
N LEU A 69 17.67 -10.68 -0.49
CA LEU A 69 17.56 -10.44 -1.92
C LEU A 69 16.08 -10.23 -2.30
N PHE A 70 15.81 -9.15 -3.04
CA PHE A 70 14.48 -8.83 -3.54
C PHE A 70 14.51 -8.70 -5.07
N ARG A 71 13.60 -9.40 -5.74
CA ARG A 71 13.43 -9.39 -7.20
C ARG A 71 12.56 -8.22 -7.62
N ILE A 72 13.07 -7.35 -8.46
CA ILE A 72 12.32 -6.23 -9.04
C ILE A 72 11.22 -6.80 -9.95
N LYS A 73 9.96 -6.46 -9.67
CA LYS A 73 8.82 -6.89 -10.48
C LYS A 73 8.08 -5.73 -11.13
N LYS A 74 8.08 -4.59 -10.48
CA LYS A 74 7.31 -3.44 -10.96
C LYS A 74 8.12 -2.16 -10.74
N PRO A 75 9.01 -1.77 -11.66
CA PRO A 75 9.55 -0.42 -11.70
C PRO A 75 8.50 0.50 -12.36
N VAL A 76 8.21 1.63 -11.75
CA VAL A 76 7.34 2.67 -12.29
C VAL A 76 8.17 3.93 -12.42
N GLU A 77 8.30 4.43 -13.64
CA GLU A 77 9.03 5.66 -13.92
C GLU A 77 8.10 6.86 -13.79
N HIS A 78 8.47 7.78 -12.91
CA HIS A 78 7.88 9.09 -12.76
C HIS A 78 8.79 10.15 -13.39
N ASN A 79 8.36 11.41 -13.35
CA ASN A 79 9.13 12.50 -13.96
C ASN A 79 10.52 12.72 -13.33
N ASP A 80 10.66 12.45 -12.04
CA ASP A 80 11.85 12.76 -11.23
C ASP A 80 12.44 11.54 -10.49
N HIS A 81 11.76 10.43 -10.47
CA HIS A 81 12.19 9.22 -9.77
C HIS A 81 11.60 7.93 -10.34
N LEU A 82 12.25 6.83 -10.00
CA LEU A 82 11.69 5.47 -10.14
C LEU A 82 11.07 5.05 -8.81
N GLU A 83 9.86 4.53 -8.86
CA GLU A 83 9.25 3.77 -7.77
C GLU A 83 9.34 2.28 -8.09
N ILE A 84 10.03 1.53 -7.26
CA ILE A 84 10.39 0.14 -7.51
C ILE A 84 9.70 -0.72 -6.47
N THR A 85 8.86 -1.65 -6.92
CA THR A 85 8.34 -2.73 -6.07
C THR A 85 9.10 -4.01 -6.36
N ALA A 86 9.71 -4.57 -5.34
CA ALA A 86 10.46 -5.82 -5.40
C ALA A 86 9.96 -6.81 -4.35
N TYR A 87 9.91 -8.07 -4.72
CA TYR A 87 9.49 -9.17 -3.86
C TYR A 87 10.68 -9.98 -3.40
N HIS A 88 10.64 -10.49 -2.16
CA HIS A 88 11.70 -11.34 -1.66
C HIS A 88 11.99 -12.49 -2.63
N ILE A 89 13.26 -12.88 -2.75
CA ILE A 89 13.71 -13.89 -3.73
C ILE A 89 12.94 -15.21 -3.65
N SER A 90 12.37 -15.54 -2.49
CA SER A 90 11.53 -16.74 -2.32
C SER A 90 10.29 -16.72 -3.23
N ASP A 91 9.85 -15.54 -3.68
CA ASP A 91 8.70 -15.41 -4.58
C ASP A 91 8.97 -16.02 -5.97
N ASP A 92 10.24 -16.14 -6.38
CA ASP A 92 10.65 -16.73 -7.65
C ASP A 92 10.19 -18.20 -7.83
N VAL A 93 9.91 -18.91 -6.73
CA VAL A 93 9.46 -20.30 -6.76
C VAL A 93 8.00 -20.49 -6.38
N MET A 94 7.31 -19.47 -5.88
CA MET A 94 5.94 -19.58 -5.39
C MET A 94 4.93 -20.00 -6.46
N GLN A 95 5.21 -19.73 -7.74
CA GLN A 95 4.35 -20.12 -8.87
C GLN A 95 4.74 -21.49 -9.47
N ARG A 96 5.68 -22.24 -8.87
CA ARG A 96 6.02 -23.59 -9.33
C ARG A 96 4.84 -24.54 -9.13
N SER A 97 4.60 -25.36 -10.13
CA SER A 97 3.52 -26.36 -10.06
C SER A 97 3.94 -27.58 -9.25
N ILE A 98 3.13 -27.91 -8.27
CA ILE A 98 3.24 -29.09 -7.42
C ILE A 98 2.18 -30.10 -7.89
N THR A 99 2.59 -31.29 -8.23
CA THR A 99 1.64 -32.37 -8.54
C THR A 99 0.93 -32.84 -7.27
N GLN A 100 -0.21 -33.51 -7.44
CA GLN A 100 -0.97 -34.08 -6.34
C GLN A 100 -0.04 -34.81 -5.35
N MET A 101 -0.18 -34.49 -4.08
CA MET A 101 0.61 -35.07 -3.00
C MET A 101 -0.25 -35.48 -1.81
N SER A 102 0.21 -36.47 -1.08
CA SER A 102 -0.42 -36.91 0.16
C SER A 102 0.63 -37.22 1.21
N VAL A 103 0.38 -36.75 2.42
CA VAL A 103 1.20 -36.98 3.62
C VAL A 103 0.26 -37.35 4.75
N THR A 104 0.37 -38.55 5.28
CA THR A 104 -0.49 -39.05 6.33
C THR A 104 0.27 -39.28 7.62
N SER A 105 -0.14 -38.61 8.71
CA SER A 105 0.48 -38.71 10.04
C SER A 105 1.98 -38.54 10.05
N GLN A 106 2.50 -37.50 9.36
CA GLN A 106 3.92 -37.17 9.25
C GLN A 106 4.23 -35.80 9.84
N SER A 107 5.54 -35.52 10.05
CA SER A 107 6.03 -34.20 10.48
C SER A 107 5.93 -33.17 9.37
N CYS A 108 5.99 -31.88 9.74
CA CYS A 108 6.03 -30.78 8.79
C CYS A 108 7.21 -30.90 7.81
N GLY A 109 8.40 -31.29 8.31
CA GLY A 109 9.59 -31.51 7.47
C GLY A 109 9.38 -32.59 6.40
N MET A 110 8.63 -33.65 6.70
CA MET A 110 8.27 -34.66 5.71
C MET A 110 7.30 -34.14 4.67
N ALA A 111 6.35 -33.30 5.07
CA ALA A 111 5.43 -32.64 4.13
C ALA A 111 6.18 -31.70 3.18
N LEU A 112 7.09 -30.89 3.68
CA LEU A 112 7.96 -30.04 2.87
C LEU A 112 8.82 -30.86 1.90
N SER A 113 9.41 -31.96 2.36
CA SER A 113 10.18 -32.86 1.50
C SER A 113 9.33 -33.49 0.39
N ARG A 114 8.08 -33.85 0.69
CA ARG A 114 7.12 -34.33 -0.31
C ARG A 114 6.74 -33.24 -1.30
N MET A 115 6.52 -32.03 -0.82
CA MET A 115 6.24 -30.88 -1.69
C MET A 115 7.39 -30.69 -2.69
N VAL A 116 8.64 -30.67 -2.24
CA VAL A 116 9.83 -30.55 -3.10
C VAL A 116 9.92 -31.70 -4.11
N GLN A 117 9.66 -32.94 -3.70
CA GLN A 117 9.67 -34.11 -4.59
C GLN A 117 8.58 -34.07 -5.67
N ASN A 118 7.47 -33.39 -5.40
CA ASN A 118 6.33 -33.30 -6.31
C ASN A 118 6.34 -32.03 -7.18
N THR A 119 7.42 -31.24 -7.18
CA THR A 119 7.56 -30.11 -8.08
C THR A 119 7.80 -30.59 -9.50
N LYS A 120 7.07 -30.01 -10.47
CA LYS A 120 7.28 -30.30 -11.91
C LYS A 120 8.61 -29.76 -12.43
N THR A 121 9.08 -28.67 -11.85
CA THR A 121 10.35 -28.01 -12.22
C THR A 121 11.18 -27.85 -10.98
N ALA A 122 12.46 -28.23 -11.02
CA ALA A 122 13.38 -28.15 -9.90
C ALA A 122 13.39 -26.74 -9.26
N LEU A 123 13.49 -26.70 -7.94
CA LEU A 123 13.49 -25.46 -7.16
C LEU A 123 14.88 -24.80 -7.11
N GLY A 124 15.91 -25.40 -7.70
CA GLY A 124 17.28 -24.86 -7.71
C GLY A 124 17.90 -24.80 -6.32
N ASP A 125 18.39 -23.63 -5.95
CA ASP A 125 19.12 -23.42 -4.70
C ASP A 125 18.19 -23.29 -3.46
N PHE A 126 16.87 -23.34 -3.65
CA PHE A 126 15.93 -23.20 -2.56
C PHE A 126 15.85 -24.45 -1.70
N SER A 127 15.95 -24.26 -0.38
CA SER A 127 15.82 -25.31 0.62
C SER A 127 14.61 -25.09 1.51
N PHE A 128 13.99 -26.20 1.95
CA PHE A 128 12.79 -26.18 2.78
C PHE A 128 13.01 -27.06 4.00
N ASN A 129 12.86 -26.49 5.19
CA ASN A 129 13.11 -27.17 6.46
C ASN A 129 12.01 -26.86 7.47
N SER A 130 11.91 -27.66 8.53
CA SER A 130 11.01 -27.40 9.65
C SER A 130 11.54 -28.02 10.95
N ASP A 131 11.28 -27.33 12.07
CA ASP A 131 11.51 -27.83 13.42
C ASP A 131 10.26 -28.50 14.03
N ILE A 132 9.10 -28.48 13.33
CA ILE A 132 7.83 -28.99 13.83
C ILE A 132 7.78 -30.50 13.69
N GLN A 133 7.69 -31.19 14.83
CA GLN A 133 7.65 -32.66 14.90
C GLN A 133 6.23 -33.22 15.01
N ASP A 134 5.23 -32.33 15.21
CA ASP A 134 3.82 -32.72 15.31
C ASP A 134 3.38 -33.47 14.05
N ARG A 135 2.71 -34.60 14.24
CA ARG A 135 2.25 -35.45 13.13
C ARG A 135 0.86 -35.03 12.69
N ARG A 136 0.75 -34.60 11.44
CA ARG A 136 -0.51 -34.20 10.82
C ARG A 136 -0.68 -34.81 9.43
N THR A 137 -1.87 -34.72 8.89
CA THR A 137 -2.21 -35.23 7.56
C THR A 137 -2.50 -34.02 6.65
N PHE A 138 -1.90 -34.05 5.46
CA PHE A 138 -2.10 -33.03 4.43
C PHE A 138 -2.14 -33.71 3.06
N ASN A 139 -3.09 -33.33 2.23
CA ASN A 139 -3.21 -33.84 0.87
C ASN A 139 -3.75 -32.79 -0.08
N THR A 140 -3.30 -32.86 -1.32
CA THR A 140 -3.88 -32.09 -2.43
C THR A 140 -4.56 -33.06 -3.40
N THR A 141 -5.66 -32.62 -4.01
CA THR A 141 -6.44 -33.46 -4.95
C THR A 141 -6.08 -33.18 -6.40
N GLU A 142 -5.42 -32.06 -6.68
CA GLU A 142 -5.03 -31.62 -8.01
C GLU A 142 -3.62 -30.99 -8.02
N THR A 143 -3.17 -30.55 -9.19
CA THR A 143 -1.92 -29.80 -9.31
C THR A 143 -2.16 -28.38 -8.85
N GLU A 144 -1.37 -27.93 -7.88
CA GLU A 144 -1.47 -26.60 -7.29
C GLU A 144 -0.14 -25.84 -7.43
N THR A 145 -0.12 -24.55 -7.10
CA THR A 145 1.12 -23.79 -7.00
C THR A 145 1.84 -24.09 -5.69
N LEU A 146 3.17 -23.88 -5.67
CA LEU A 146 3.93 -23.98 -4.43
C LEU A 146 3.37 -23.03 -3.36
N TYR A 147 2.94 -21.84 -3.77
CA TYR A 147 2.27 -20.89 -2.87
C TYR A 147 1.03 -21.50 -2.22
N SER A 148 0.13 -22.11 -3.01
CA SER A 148 -1.07 -22.75 -2.50
C SER A 148 -0.73 -23.86 -1.51
N VAL A 149 0.16 -24.77 -1.88
CA VAL A 149 0.56 -25.90 -1.05
C VAL A 149 1.26 -25.46 0.24
N LEU A 150 2.11 -24.44 0.17
CA LEU A 150 2.92 -24.01 1.29
C LEU A 150 2.19 -23.06 2.24
N LEU A 151 1.49 -22.04 1.69
CA LEU A 151 1.07 -20.85 2.42
C LEU A 151 -0.42 -20.49 2.33
N ASP A 152 -1.16 -20.96 1.31
CA ASP A 152 -2.51 -20.43 1.06
C ASP A 152 -3.54 -20.96 2.06
N GLY A 153 -3.75 -20.17 3.09
CA GLY A 153 -4.76 -20.40 4.10
C GLY A 153 -4.54 -21.64 4.96
N LYS A 154 -5.63 -22.12 5.54
CA LYS A 154 -5.63 -23.28 6.45
C LYS A 154 -5.34 -24.60 5.76
N HIS A 155 -5.65 -24.69 4.47
CA HIS A 155 -5.35 -25.88 3.67
C HIS A 155 -3.99 -25.73 2.97
N SER A 156 -2.98 -25.47 3.74
CA SER A 156 -1.58 -25.41 3.31
C SER A 156 -0.70 -26.14 4.34
N ILE A 157 0.57 -26.36 4.00
CA ILE A 157 1.51 -26.96 4.95
C ILE A 157 1.65 -26.08 6.19
N VAL A 158 1.88 -24.76 6.01
CA VAL A 158 1.99 -23.82 7.12
C VAL A 158 0.72 -23.77 7.95
N GLY A 159 -0.45 -23.71 7.31
CA GLY A 159 -1.75 -23.72 7.99
C GLY A 159 -2.03 -25.03 8.71
N THR A 160 -1.72 -26.17 8.08
CA THR A 160 -1.95 -27.49 8.66
C THR A 160 -1.10 -27.74 9.91
N TRP A 161 0.18 -27.34 9.91
CA TRP A 161 1.05 -27.49 11.08
C TRP A 161 1.06 -26.27 12.01
N GLU A 162 0.25 -25.24 11.72
CA GLU A 162 0.20 -23.99 12.49
C GLU A 162 1.59 -23.40 12.67
N GLY A 163 2.36 -23.42 11.57
CA GLY A 163 3.75 -23.00 11.56
C GLY A 163 3.91 -21.52 11.21
N GLU A 164 5.12 -21.04 11.41
CA GLU A 164 5.55 -19.67 11.06
C GLU A 164 6.71 -19.74 10.08
N LEU A 165 6.50 -19.24 8.87
CA LEU A 165 7.50 -19.28 7.81
C LEU A 165 8.58 -18.24 8.02
N VAL A 166 9.82 -18.66 8.06
CA VAL A 166 11.01 -17.81 7.94
C VAL A 166 11.54 -17.91 6.51
N ARG A 167 11.77 -16.78 5.90
CA ARG A 167 12.39 -16.65 4.57
C ARG A 167 13.74 -15.98 4.72
N ASP A 168 14.81 -16.75 4.55
CA ASP A 168 16.17 -16.25 4.59
C ASP A 168 16.86 -16.54 3.25
N ASN A 169 16.78 -15.57 2.35
CA ASN A 169 17.23 -15.69 0.98
C ASN A 169 16.67 -16.98 0.31
N PHE A 170 17.53 -17.98 0.07
CA PHE A 170 17.12 -19.25 -0.55
C PHE A 170 16.68 -20.31 0.45
N ALA A 171 16.74 -20.02 1.75
CA ALA A 171 16.33 -20.94 2.78
C ALA A 171 14.94 -20.59 3.32
N MET A 172 14.02 -21.52 3.23
CA MET A 172 12.68 -21.41 3.79
C MET A 172 12.51 -22.42 4.93
N THR A 173 12.19 -21.91 6.11
CA THR A 173 12.05 -22.75 7.31
C THR A 173 10.69 -22.50 7.94
N VAL A 174 9.87 -23.53 8.06
CA VAL A 174 8.62 -23.49 8.81
C VAL A 174 8.91 -23.83 10.27
N LYS A 175 8.80 -22.84 11.15
CA LYS A 175 9.06 -22.97 12.58
C LYS A 175 7.76 -23.08 13.36
N LYS A 176 7.81 -23.72 14.52
CA LYS A 176 6.69 -23.72 15.47
C LYS A 176 6.46 -22.32 16.05
N SER A 177 7.54 -21.55 16.25
CA SER A 177 7.50 -20.12 16.57
C SER A 177 8.78 -19.45 16.07
N ARG A 178 8.63 -18.31 15.40
CA ARG A 178 9.77 -17.49 14.94
C ARG A 178 10.40 -16.67 16.07
N GLY A 179 9.57 -16.29 17.03
CA GLY A 179 9.95 -15.41 18.12
C GLY A 179 9.73 -16.04 19.47
N GLU A 180 10.09 -15.27 20.48
CA GLU A 180 10.00 -15.63 21.89
C GLU A 180 9.66 -14.38 22.74
N ASN A 181 9.41 -14.56 24.01
CA ASN A 181 9.26 -13.42 24.93
C ASN A 181 10.65 -12.97 25.41
N ARG A 182 11.21 -11.95 24.78
CA ARG A 182 12.51 -11.35 25.13
C ARG A 182 12.39 -10.27 26.21
N GLY A 183 11.21 -10.08 26.78
CA GLY A 183 10.95 -9.05 27.80
C GLY A 183 10.86 -7.63 27.21
N VAL A 184 10.62 -7.50 25.92
CA VAL A 184 10.46 -6.18 25.28
C VAL A 184 9.19 -5.52 25.79
N VAL A 185 9.33 -4.31 26.34
CA VAL A 185 8.23 -3.48 26.83
C VAL A 185 8.16 -2.18 26.06
N ILE A 186 7.02 -1.94 25.44
CA ILE A 186 6.72 -0.67 24.76
C ILE A 186 5.71 0.10 25.58
N THR A 187 6.05 1.32 25.99
CA THR A 187 5.22 2.11 26.88
C THR A 187 5.11 3.56 26.44
N THR A 188 3.96 4.17 26.71
CA THR A 188 3.63 5.54 26.34
C THR A 188 4.65 6.58 26.85
N HIS A 189 5.27 6.36 28.00
CA HIS A 189 6.21 7.31 28.59
C HIS A 189 7.64 7.20 28.08
N LYS A 190 7.99 6.11 27.42
CA LYS A 190 9.37 5.81 27.08
C LYS A 190 9.61 5.74 25.57
N ASN A 191 8.92 4.87 24.90
CA ASN A 191 9.26 4.53 23.53
C ASN A 191 8.06 4.36 22.59
N LEU A 192 6.81 4.45 23.04
CA LEU A 192 5.64 4.40 22.16
C LEU A 192 5.47 5.75 21.46
N LYS A 193 5.62 5.75 20.15
CA LYS A 193 5.43 6.93 19.30
C LYS A 193 3.99 7.10 18.86
N ASN A 194 3.42 6.05 18.31
CA ASN A 194 2.05 6.01 17.85
C ASN A 194 1.38 4.69 18.19
N TYR A 195 0.07 4.76 18.27
CA TYR A 195 -0.78 3.67 18.64
C TYR A 195 -2.09 3.73 17.87
N GLN A 196 -2.35 2.69 17.12
CA GLN A 196 -3.62 2.46 16.46
C GLN A 196 -4.13 1.07 16.87
N ARG A 197 -5.32 0.99 17.42
CA ARG A 197 -5.97 -0.27 17.78
C ARG A 197 -7.23 -0.44 16.99
N THR A 198 -7.35 -1.54 16.30
CA THR A 198 -8.53 -1.93 15.56
C THR A 198 -9.17 -3.14 16.25
N LYS A 199 -10.40 -2.96 16.69
CA LYS A 199 -11.24 -4.05 17.16
C LYS A 199 -12.32 -4.30 16.13
N ASN A 200 -12.46 -5.54 15.69
CA ASN A 200 -13.46 -5.89 14.68
C ASN A 200 -14.29 -7.09 15.13
N SER A 201 -15.60 -6.88 15.23
CA SER A 201 -16.58 -7.90 15.60
C SER A 201 -17.36 -8.48 14.41
N GLN A 202 -17.08 -8.01 13.18
CA GLN A 202 -17.84 -8.39 11.99
C GLN A 202 -17.78 -9.89 11.68
N ASN A 203 -16.64 -10.53 12.01
CA ASN A 203 -16.39 -11.94 11.73
C ASN A 203 -16.57 -12.84 12.94
N VAL A 204 -17.12 -12.32 14.03
CA VAL A 204 -17.43 -13.14 15.20
C VAL A 204 -18.50 -14.15 14.86
N VAL A 205 -18.24 -15.41 15.15
CA VAL A 205 -19.20 -16.51 14.98
C VAL A 205 -19.56 -17.04 16.35
N THR A 206 -20.84 -16.98 16.70
CA THR A 206 -21.34 -17.42 18.01
C THR A 206 -22.07 -18.77 17.94
N ARG A 207 -22.46 -19.21 16.73
CA ARG A 207 -23.08 -20.51 16.49
C ARG A 207 -22.50 -21.15 15.22
N ILE A 208 -22.10 -22.39 15.33
CA ILE A 208 -21.62 -23.21 14.22
C ILE A 208 -22.67 -24.22 13.82
N HIS A 209 -22.99 -24.26 12.53
CA HIS A 209 -23.67 -25.39 11.90
C HIS A 209 -22.62 -26.25 11.21
N ALA A 210 -22.18 -27.30 11.92
CA ALA A 210 -21.17 -28.20 11.38
C ALA A 210 -21.82 -29.32 10.57
N LYS A 211 -21.24 -29.61 9.41
CA LYS A 211 -21.68 -30.66 8.49
C LYS A 211 -20.48 -31.55 8.15
N SER A 212 -20.76 -32.86 8.05
CA SER A 212 -19.81 -33.83 7.49
C SER A 212 -20.53 -34.74 6.52
N THR A 213 -19.95 -34.90 5.35
CA THR A 213 -20.43 -35.83 4.33
C THR A 213 -19.33 -36.84 4.06
N PHE A 214 -19.60 -38.11 4.30
CA PHE A 214 -18.65 -39.19 4.11
C PHE A 214 -19.36 -40.49 3.66
N LYS A 215 -18.58 -41.34 3.03
CA LYS A 215 -19.07 -42.65 2.62
C LYS A 215 -18.64 -43.71 3.67
N PRO A 216 -19.57 -44.29 4.45
CA PRO A 216 -19.23 -45.35 5.39
C PRO A 216 -18.66 -46.58 4.67
N GLU A 217 -17.80 -47.32 5.35
CA GLU A 217 -17.19 -48.51 4.80
C GLU A 217 -18.28 -49.58 4.51
N GLY A 218 -18.35 -50.03 3.27
CA GLY A 218 -19.38 -50.98 2.81
C GLY A 218 -20.72 -50.35 2.40
N ALA A 219 -20.92 -49.06 2.48
CA ALA A 219 -22.14 -48.37 2.04
C ALA A 219 -22.07 -47.96 0.58
N GLU A 220 -23.19 -48.06 -0.15
CA GLU A 220 -23.27 -47.54 -1.53
C GLU A 220 -23.49 -46.02 -1.61
N LYS A 221 -24.11 -45.45 -0.55
CA LYS A 221 -24.48 -44.02 -0.50
C LYS A 221 -23.66 -43.25 0.53
N GLU A 222 -23.44 -41.99 0.25
CA GLU A 222 -22.88 -41.03 1.20
C GLU A 222 -23.87 -40.75 2.34
N THR A 223 -23.34 -40.60 3.54
CA THR A 223 -24.09 -40.21 4.74
C THR A 223 -23.68 -38.81 5.15
N THR A 224 -24.64 -37.95 5.42
CA THR A 224 -24.38 -36.60 5.92
C THR A 224 -24.84 -36.49 7.36
N ILE A 225 -23.95 -36.12 8.25
CA ILE A 225 -24.26 -35.78 9.64
C ILE A 225 -24.17 -34.26 9.83
N ARG A 226 -24.97 -33.74 10.75
CA ARG A 226 -25.00 -32.29 11.09
C ARG A 226 -25.11 -32.12 12.59
N VAL A 227 -24.47 -31.08 13.09
CA VAL A 227 -24.55 -30.66 14.49
C VAL A 227 -24.51 -29.15 14.59
N THR A 228 -25.28 -28.61 15.52
CA THR A 228 -25.23 -27.18 15.87
C THR A 228 -24.53 -27.05 17.22
N VAL A 229 -23.55 -26.17 17.28
CA VAL A 229 -22.73 -25.93 18.47
C VAL A 229 -22.69 -24.43 18.75
N ASP A 230 -23.06 -24.06 19.97
CA ASP A 230 -23.03 -22.69 20.45
C ASP A 230 -21.70 -22.40 21.15
N SER A 231 -21.20 -21.16 20.97
CA SER A 231 -20.07 -20.66 21.71
C SER A 231 -20.40 -20.46 23.20
N PRO A 232 -19.44 -20.69 24.10
CA PRO A 232 -19.59 -20.30 25.50
C PRO A 232 -19.87 -18.78 25.67
N LEU A 233 -19.48 -17.95 24.68
CA LEU A 233 -19.66 -16.50 24.68
C LEU A 233 -20.96 -16.06 23.98
N ILE A 234 -21.84 -16.97 23.55
CA ILE A 234 -23.03 -16.61 22.77
C ILE A 234 -23.91 -15.56 23.45
N ASN A 235 -24.04 -15.63 24.77
CA ASN A 235 -24.82 -14.68 25.54
C ASN A 235 -24.10 -13.35 25.83
N SER A 236 -22.84 -13.24 25.44
CA SER A 236 -22.06 -11.99 25.58
C SER A 236 -22.28 -11.04 24.38
N TYR A 237 -22.97 -11.52 23.36
CA TYR A 237 -23.28 -10.75 22.16
C TYR A 237 -24.77 -10.43 22.07
N PRO A 238 -25.15 -9.28 21.52
CA PRO A 238 -26.57 -8.87 21.42
C PRO A 238 -27.33 -9.63 20.32
N TYR A 239 -26.63 -10.40 19.50
CA TYR A 239 -27.20 -11.20 18.40
C TYR A 239 -26.41 -12.49 18.20
N ILE A 240 -27.03 -13.46 17.56
CA ILE A 240 -26.41 -14.73 17.21
C ILE A 240 -25.88 -14.63 15.78
N ASN A 241 -24.56 -14.81 15.63
CA ASN A 241 -23.91 -14.94 14.32
C ASN A 241 -23.67 -16.40 14.01
N GLU A 242 -24.29 -16.86 12.95
CA GLU A 242 -24.27 -18.26 12.53
C GLU A 242 -23.38 -18.46 11.31
N LYS A 243 -22.62 -19.57 11.29
CA LYS A 243 -21.82 -19.95 10.13
C LYS A 243 -21.84 -21.48 9.94
N GLU A 244 -21.97 -21.88 8.68
CA GLU A 244 -21.79 -23.30 8.32
C GLU A 244 -20.30 -23.61 8.15
N TYR A 245 -19.89 -24.77 8.68
CA TYR A 245 -18.56 -25.32 8.50
C TYR A 245 -18.66 -26.80 8.12
N GLU A 246 -17.79 -27.25 7.23
CA GLU A 246 -17.72 -28.60 6.74
C GLU A 246 -16.44 -29.30 7.20
N ASN A 247 -16.59 -30.55 7.70
CA ASN A 247 -15.46 -31.39 8.06
C ASN A 247 -15.76 -32.84 7.69
N ASN A 248 -15.44 -33.26 6.49
CA ASN A 248 -15.72 -34.60 5.97
C ASN A 248 -14.84 -35.71 6.58
N ASN A 249 -13.90 -35.36 7.47
CA ASN A 249 -13.10 -36.33 8.21
C ASN A 249 -13.82 -36.85 9.46
N ALA A 250 -14.78 -36.12 10.00
CA ALA A 250 -15.55 -36.54 11.15
C ALA A 250 -16.59 -37.61 10.72
N LYS A 251 -16.51 -38.77 11.30
CA LYS A 251 -17.37 -39.92 10.97
C LYS A 251 -18.49 -40.15 11.98
N SER A 252 -18.52 -39.39 13.05
CA SER A 252 -19.58 -39.42 14.05
C SER A 252 -20.03 -38.01 14.47
N VAL A 253 -21.22 -37.92 15.06
CA VAL A 253 -21.75 -36.66 15.59
C VAL A 253 -20.87 -36.12 16.70
N GLU A 254 -20.36 -37.02 17.56
CA GLU A 254 -19.47 -36.65 18.67
C GLU A 254 -18.15 -36.10 18.20
N GLU A 255 -17.56 -36.68 17.15
CA GLU A 255 -16.32 -36.15 16.52
C GLU A 255 -16.57 -34.77 15.90
N LEU A 256 -17.67 -34.63 15.17
CA LEU A 256 -18.04 -33.38 14.53
C LEU A 256 -18.33 -32.28 15.58
N GLN A 257 -18.97 -32.63 16.68
CA GLN A 257 -19.23 -31.70 17.79
C GLN A 257 -17.95 -31.25 18.49
N LYS A 258 -17.06 -32.21 18.80
CA LYS A 258 -15.74 -31.86 19.39
C LYS A 258 -14.92 -30.97 18.48
N TRP A 259 -14.91 -31.25 17.19
CA TRP A 259 -14.24 -30.44 16.21
C TRP A 259 -14.81 -29.01 16.13
N ALA A 260 -16.15 -28.88 16.13
CA ALA A 260 -16.79 -27.56 16.14
C ALA A 260 -16.55 -26.80 17.44
N GLN A 261 -16.55 -27.48 18.60
CA GLN A 261 -16.15 -26.86 19.87
C GLN A 261 -14.70 -26.38 19.89
N ALA A 262 -13.80 -27.18 19.28
CA ALA A 262 -12.40 -26.81 19.16
C ALA A 262 -12.17 -25.52 18.34
N LYS A 263 -13.07 -25.19 17.42
CA LYS A 263 -13.00 -23.90 16.70
C LYS A 263 -13.17 -22.69 17.62
N PHE A 264 -14.05 -22.78 18.60
CA PHE A 264 -14.19 -21.72 19.60
C PHE A 264 -12.98 -21.65 20.52
N SER A 265 -12.53 -22.78 21.06
CA SER A 265 -11.43 -22.80 22.03
C SER A 265 -10.06 -22.53 21.43
N ASN A 266 -9.76 -23.09 20.26
CA ASN A 266 -8.44 -23.02 19.65
C ASN A 266 -8.29 -21.89 18.64
N GLU A 267 -9.34 -21.66 17.83
CA GLU A 267 -9.31 -20.63 16.81
C GLU A 267 -9.87 -19.30 17.32
N GLY A 268 -10.66 -19.30 18.40
CA GLY A 268 -11.25 -18.09 18.99
C GLY A 268 -12.13 -17.31 18.01
N ILE A 269 -12.88 -18.03 17.16
CA ILE A 269 -13.76 -17.41 16.15
C ILE A 269 -14.94 -16.65 16.77
N ASP A 270 -15.21 -16.89 18.03
CA ASP A 270 -16.21 -16.21 18.85
C ASP A 270 -15.68 -14.98 19.59
N LYS A 271 -14.43 -14.64 19.36
CA LYS A 271 -13.80 -13.44 19.98
C LYS A 271 -13.67 -12.32 18.96
N ILE A 272 -13.84 -11.11 19.45
CA ILE A 272 -13.54 -9.89 18.70
C ILE A 272 -12.06 -9.92 18.34
N SER A 273 -11.76 -9.73 17.08
CA SER A 273 -10.36 -9.54 16.65
C SER A 273 -9.84 -8.19 17.12
N ASP A 274 -8.57 -8.14 17.56
CA ASP A 274 -7.98 -7.00 18.24
C ASP A 274 -6.51 -6.87 17.86
N ALA A 275 -6.25 -6.10 16.81
CA ALA A 275 -4.91 -5.84 16.33
C ALA A 275 -4.45 -4.42 16.68
N ILE A 276 -3.16 -4.27 16.93
CA ILE A 276 -2.55 -3.01 17.32
C ILE A 276 -1.38 -2.72 16.39
N LYS A 277 -1.43 -1.59 15.69
CA LYS A 277 -0.28 -1.02 14.98
C LYS A 277 0.40 -0.02 15.90
N ILE A 278 1.68 -0.19 16.09
CA ILE A 278 2.50 0.70 16.88
C ILE A 278 3.71 1.18 16.09
N GLU A 279 4.20 2.32 16.49
CA GLU A 279 5.51 2.81 16.16
C GLU A 279 6.20 3.12 17.46
N ALA A 280 7.44 2.70 17.54
CA ALA A 280 8.22 2.89 18.75
C ALA A 280 9.52 3.62 18.42
N TYR A 281 9.94 4.49 19.32
CA TYR A 281 11.32 4.97 19.34
C TYR A 281 12.25 3.81 19.61
N GLU A 282 13.54 4.06 19.64
CA GLU A 282 14.51 3.05 19.96
C GLU A 282 13.99 2.09 21.05
N LEU A 283 14.10 0.82 20.75
CA LEU A 283 13.68 -0.26 21.65
C LEU A 283 14.74 -0.52 22.74
N ASP A 284 15.43 0.55 23.23
CA ASP A 284 16.55 0.48 24.18
C ASP A 284 17.67 -0.48 23.77
N GLY A 285 18.01 -0.50 22.49
CA GLY A 285 19.00 -1.46 21.93
C GLY A 285 18.46 -2.89 21.80
N GLN A 286 17.18 -3.12 22.11
CA GLN A 286 16.54 -4.41 21.89
C GLN A 286 15.93 -4.46 20.49
N VAL A 287 16.22 -5.52 19.78
CA VAL A 287 15.64 -5.80 18.46
C VAL A 287 14.42 -6.68 18.66
N VAL A 288 13.26 -6.24 18.15
CA VAL A 288 12.06 -7.08 18.11
C VAL A 288 12.14 -7.99 16.89
N HIS A 289 12.13 -9.28 17.11
CA HIS A 289 12.08 -10.25 16.04
C HIS A 289 10.60 -10.47 15.61
N MET A 290 10.41 -10.81 14.35
CA MET A 290 9.12 -11.29 13.90
C MET A 290 8.69 -12.48 14.77
N GLY A 291 7.48 -12.44 15.29
CA GLY A 291 6.96 -13.46 16.18
C GLY A 291 7.24 -13.26 17.66
N ASP A 292 8.08 -12.28 18.04
CA ASP A 292 8.31 -11.99 19.45
C ASP A 292 7.05 -11.51 20.15
N THR A 293 6.92 -11.90 21.42
CA THR A 293 5.89 -11.38 22.30
C THR A 293 6.37 -10.07 22.92
N VAL A 294 5.63 -9.01 22.66
CA VAL A 294 5.88 -7.66 23.17
C VAL A 294 4.84 -7.31 24.21
N ASN A 295 5.26 -6.76 25.33
CA ASN A 295 4.37 -6.19 26.33
C ASN A 295 4.12 -4.71 25.99
N LEU A 296 2.90 -4.40 25.58
CA LEU A 296 2.48 -3.04 25.26
C LEU A 296 1.73 -2.44 26.43
N LYS A 297 2.26 -1.33 26.95
CA LYS A 297 1.66 -0.57 28.05
C LYS A 297 1.33 0.85 27.61
N SER A 298 0.06 1.17 27.57
CA SER A 298 -0.40 2.53 27.32
C SER A 298 -1.46 2.93 28.35
N TRP A 299 -1.03 3.71 29.34
CA TRP A 299 -1.93 4.22 30.36
C TRP A 299 -3.00 5.14 29.76
N LYS A 300 -2.64 5.93 28.75
CA LYS A 300 -3.56 6.83 28.02
C LYS A 300 -4.72 6.06 27.37
N HIS A 301 -4.47 4.85 26.91
CA HIS A 301 -5.45 4.01 26.22
C HIS A 301 -5.99 2.89 27.12
N ASN A 302 -5.57 2.85 28.39
CA ASN A 302 -5.88 1.78 29.35
C ASN A 302 -5.53 0.39 28.79
N VAL A 303 -4.29 0.25 28.27
CA VAL A 303 -3.79 -0.98 27.66
C VAL A 303 -2.58 -1.48 28.43
N ASP A 304 -2.59 -2.72 28.85
CA ASP A 304 -1.45 -3.51 29.31
C ASP A 304 -1.66 -4.94 28.80
N VAL A 305 -1.05 -5.24 27.65
CA VAL A 305 -1.29 -6.50 26.97
C VAL A 305 0.01 -7.06 26.40
N PHE A 306 0.08 -8.39 26.35
CA PHE A 306 1.11 -9.11 25.64
C PHE A 306 0.56 -9.46 24.23
N LYS A 307 1.25 -9.06 23.20
CA LYS A 307 0.88 -9.29 21.80
C LYS A 307 2.09 -9.78 21.02
N LYS A 308 1.84 -10.54 19.99
CA LYS A 308 2.88 -11.08 19.10
C LYS A 308 3.12 -10.12 17.92
N ALA A 309 4.38 -9.88 17.58
CA ALA A 309 4.75 -9.11 16.39
C ALA A 309 4.48 -9.96 15.14
N ILE A 310 3.50 -9.57 14.34
CA ILE A 310 3.04 -10.32 13.16
C ILE A 310 3.37 -9.64 11.83
N ALA A 311 3.72 -8.38 11.84
CA ALA A 311 4.20 -7.66 10.66
C ALA A 311 5.08 -6.48 11.09
N TYR A 312 5.95 -6.06 10.17
CA TYR A 312 6.75 -4.86 10.36
C TYR A 312 6.93 -4.11 9.04
N GLU A 313 7.18 -2.81 9.18
CA GLU A 313 7.78 -1.96 8.16
C GLU A 313 9.14 -1.49 8.68
N PHE A 314 10.16 -1.53 7.82
CA PHE A 314 11.55 -1.26 8.19
C PHE A 314 12.22 -0.37 7.14
N ASP A 315 12.82 0.72 7.58
CA ASP A 315 13.63 1.59 6.73
C ASP A 315 15.01 0.96 6.51
N ALA A 316 15.23 0.42 5.33
CA ALA A 316 16.49 -0.26 4.99
C ALA A 316 17.66 0.70 4.75
N LEU A 317 17.41 2.01 4.62
CA LEU A 317 18.47 3.03 4.52
C LEU A 317 19.00 3.43 5.89
N LYS A 318 18.11 3.56 6.86
CA LYS A 318 18.44 3.93 8.25
C LYS A 318 18.66 2.72 9.15
N GLU A 319 18.21 1.54 8.70
CA GLU A 319 18.20 0.29 9.46
C GLU A 319 17.38 0.38 10.76
N GLU A 320 16.19 1.01 10.67
CA GLU A 320 15.27 1.26 11.78
C GLU A 320 13.87 0.73 11.47
N TYR A 321 13.17 0.28 12.51
CA TYR A 321 11.75 -0.04 12.39
C TYR A 321 10.91 1.23 12.20
N ILE A 322 10.04 1.17 11.21
CA ILE A 322 9.03 2.17 10.97
C ILE A 322 7.80 1.86 11.83
N SER A 323 7.29 0.65 11.70
CA SER A 323 6.12 0.22 12.44
C SER A 323 6.15 -1.28 12.74
N LEU A 324 5.38 -1.67 13.75
CA LEU A 324 5.11 -3.05 14.12
C LEU A 324 3.61 -3.25 14.22
N ILE A 325 3.11 -4.36 13.72
CA ILE A 325 1.74 -4.80 13.94
C ILE A 325 1.76 -5.94 14.93
N LEU A 326 0.98 -5.78 15.98
CA LEU A 326 0.88 -6.71 17.08
C LEU A 326 -0.51 -7.36 17.09
N ASP A 327 -0.58 -8.68 17.23
CA ASP A 327 -1.83 -9.42 17.34
C ASP A 327 -1.67 -10.61 18.30
N ASP A 328 -2.77 -11.24 18.67
CA ASP A 328 -2.75 -12.43 19.53
C ASP A 328 -2.30 -13.68 18.80
N LYS A 329 -2.50 -13.73 17.48
CA LYS A 329 -2.17 -14.88 16.63
C LYS A 329 -1.39 -14.47 15.40
N ALA A 330 -0.40 -15.27 15.04
CA ALA A 330 0.11 -15.27 13.70
C ALA A 330 -0.97 -15.76 12.74
N GLY A 331 -1.09 -15.14 11.58
CA GLY A 331 -1.97 -15.63 10.53
C GLY A 331 -1.55 -17.05 10.09
N ALA A 332 -2.52 -17.90 9.84
CA ALA A 332 -2.29 -19.25 9.33
C ALA A 332 -2.25 -19.22 7.80
N GLY A 333 -1.15 -18.77 7.22
CA GLY A 333 -0.92 -18.81 5.79
C GLY A 333 -1.47 -17.60 5.03
N GLY A 334 -0.62 -17.00 4.23
CA GLY A 334 -0.92 -15.79 3.49
C GLY A 334 -1.79 -16.02 2.27
N SER A 335 -2.96 -15.47 2.27
CA SER A 335 -3.61 -15.12 1.00
C SER A 335 -3.13 -13.73 0.59
N ARG A 336 -2.80 -13.54 -0.68
CA ARG A 336 -2.54 -12.19 -1.24
C ARG A 336 -3.81 -11.33 -1.23
N THR A 337 -4.96 -11.91 -0.90
CA THR A 337 -6.26 -11.23 -0.93
C THR A 337 -7.05 -11.27 0.36
N SER A 338 -6.74 -12.16 1.30
CA SER A 338 -7.36 -12.18 2.65
C SER A 338 -6.66 -13.23 3.52
N GLY A 339 -5.51 -12.87 4.07
CA GLY A 339 -4.77 -13.78 4.95
C GLY A 339 -5.51 -14.07 6.24
N ASP A 340 -5.20 -15.20 6.84
CA ASP A 340 -5.70 -15.64 8.16
C ASP A 340 -5.17 -14.78 9.35
N LEU A 341 -4.74 -13.53 9.06
CA LEU A 341 -4.58 -12.52 10.09
C LEU A 341 -5.93 -12.22 10.72
N SER A 342 -5.96 -11.73 11.93
CA SER A 342 -7.22 -11.28 12.50
C SER A 342 -7.84 -10.21 11.59
N SER A 343 -9.15 -10.18 11.48
CA SER A 343 -9.83 -9.15 10.66
C SER A 343 -9.49 -7.72 11.10
N ALA A 344 -8.99 -7.54 12.32
CA ALA A 344 -8.48 -6.28 12.81
C ALA A 344 -7.09 -5.96 12.26
N ALA A 345 -6.20 -6.96 12.16
CA ALA A 345 -4.89 -6.80 11.54
C ALA A 345 -5.02 -6.55 10.03
N ASP A 346 -5.91 -7.28 9.34
CA ASP A 346 -6.23 -7.04 7.94
C ASP A 346 -6.76 -5.63 7.70
N ALA A 347 -7.64 -5.13 8.60
CA ALA A 347 -8.14 -3.77 8.53
C ALA A 347 -7.02 -2.73 8.72
N ILE A 348 -6.06 -2.99 9.61
CA ILE A 348 -4.90 -2.10 9.79
C ILE A 348 -4.00 -2.14 8.54
N LEU A 349 -3.71 -3.31 8.01
CA LEU A 349 -2.87 -3.49 6.83
C LEU A 349 -3.55 -2.94 5.58
N GLY A 350 -4.83 -3.23 5.38
CA GLY A 350 -5.63 -2.77 4.24
C GLY A 350 -5.95 -1.28 4.27
N VAL A 351 -6.31 -0.75 5.45
CA VAL A 351 -6.59 0.70 5.60
C VAL A 351 -5.32 1.54 5.45
N THR A 352 -4.14 0.99 5.79
CA THR A 352 -2.89 1.73 5.61
C THR A 352 -2.48 1.84 4.14
N GLU A 353 -2.78 0.82 3.32
CA GLU A 353 -2.39 0.83 1.90
C GLU A 353 -3.54 1.28 0.98
N SER A 354 -4.74 0.73 1.11
CA SER A 354 -5.81 1.01 0.17
C SER A 354 -6.61 2.28 0.50
N ALA A 355 -6.87 2.59 1.77
CA ALA A 355 -7.65 3.78 2.11
C ALA A 355 -6.81 5.06 2.01
N GLN A 356 -5.52 5.02 2.32
CA GLN A 356 -4.63 6.17 2.10
C GLN A 356 -4.24 6.30 0.63
N GLU A 357 -3.99 5.19 -0.07
CA GLU A 357 -3.75 5.21 -1.51
C GLU A 357 -5.00 5.63 -2.28
N VAL A 358 -6.17 5.07 -1.96
CA VAL A 358 -7.45 5.47 -2.57
C VAL A 358 -7.87 6.88 -2.15
N ALA A 359 -7.58 7.30 -0.90
CA ALA A 359 -7.85 8.67 -0.47
C ALA A 359 -6.87 9.65 -1.13
N LEU A 360 -5.60 9.27 -1.28
CA LEU A 360 -4.59 10.05 -2.00
C LEU A 360 -4.90 10.07 -3.50
N GLU A 361 -5.20 8.93 -4.09
CA GLU A 361 -5.56 8.81 -5.51
C GLU A 361 -6.85 9.57 -5.82
N LYS A 362 -7.87 9.49 -4.97
CA LYS A 362 -9.06 10.35 -5.06
C LYS A 362 -8.76 11.82 -4.83
N ALA A 363 -7.88 12.17 -3.90
CA ALA A 363 -7.48 13.54 -3.67
C ALA A 363 -6.69 14.09 -4.86
N LEU A 364 -5.79 13.28 -5.45
CA LEU A 364 -5.05 13.62 -6.67
C LEU A 364 -5.98 13.71 -7.87
N GLN A 365 -6.90 12.76 -8.08
CA GLN A 365 -7.90 12.82 -9.15
C GLN A 365 -8.83 14.02 -8.99
N ASN A 366 -9.29 14.32 -7.78
CA ASN A 366 -10.10 15.50 -7.51
C ASN A 366 -9.32 16.79 -7.71
N ALA A 367 -8.05 16.83 -7.33
CA ALA A 367 -7.16 17.97 -7.57
C ALA A 367 -6.87 18.15 -9.06
N ASP A 368 -6.65 17.08 -9.81
CA ASP A 368 -6.47 17.12 -11.27
C ASP A 368 -7.76 17.57 -11.99
N LEU A 369 -8.93 17.04 -11.57
CA LEU A 369 -10.23 17.47 -12.11
C LEU A 369 -10.52 18.93 -11.77
N ASP A 370 -10.26 19.39 -10.56
CA ASP A 370 -10.44 20.79 -10.15
C ASP A 370 -9.43 21.70 -10.85
N PHE A 371 -8.20 21.23 -11.05
CA PHE A 371 -7.18 21.94 -11.83
C PHE A 371 -7.57 22.03 -13.32
N ASP A 372 -7.98 20.95 -13.95
CA ASP A 372 -8.41 20.94 -15.36
C ASP A 372 -9.66 21.78 -15.56
N HIS A 373 -10.59 21.77 -14.60
CA HIS A 373 -11.77 22.63 -14.62
C HIS A 373 -11.38 24.10 -14.50
N LYS A 374 -10.53 24.46 -13.53
CA LYS A 374 -10.03 25.84 -13.35
C LYS A 374 -9.17 26.30 -14.52
N ALA A 375 -8.33 25.41 -15.06
CA ALA A 375 -7.55 25.70 -16.27
C ALA A 375 -8.47 25.87 -17.49
N GLY A 376 -9.55 25.11 -17.58
CA GLY A 376 -10.61 25.28 -18.59
C GLY A 376 -11.29 26.63 -18.50
N LEU A 377 -11.72 27.02 -17.29
CA LEU A 377 -12.33 28.34 -17.04
C LEU A 377 -11.36 29.49 -17.36
N LEU A 378 -10.11 29.39 -16.91
CA LEU A 378 -9.09 30.40 -17.24
C LEU A 378 -8.80 30.49 -18.75
N ARG A 379 -8.77 29.36 -19.46
CA ARG A 379 -8.64 29.36 -20.93
C ARG A 379 -9.83 30.03 -21.59
N GLN A 380 -11.03 29.81 -21.07
CA GLN A 380 -12.24 30.43 -21.56
C GLN A 380 -12.23 31.93 -21.27
N GLU A 381 -11.90 32.37 -20.05
CA GLU A 381 -11.78 33.79 -19.70
C GLU A 381 -10.71 34.51 -20.54
N ILE A 382 -9.59 33.85 -20.80
CA ILE A 382 -8.52 34.37 -21.70
C ILE A 382 -9.05 34.47 -23.13
N SER A 383 -9.76 33.45 -23.62
CA SER A 383 -10.37 33.46 -24.96
C SER A 383 -11.40 34.56 -25.08
N ASP A 384 -12.30 34.69 -24.12
CA ASP A 384 -13.32 35.72 -24.08
C ASP A 384 -12.69 37.12 -23.97
N GLY A 385 -11.64 37.25 -23.16
CA GLY A 385 -10.84 38.47 -23.07
C GLY A 385 -10.13 38.85 -24.37
N ILE A 386 -9.63 37.88 -25.12
CA ILE A 386 -9.00 38.07 -26.44
C ILE A 386 -10.09 38.51 -27.48
N GLU A 387 -11.24 37.88 -27.47
CA GLU A 387 -12.36 38.27 -28.37
C GLU A 387 -12.90 39.67 -28.04
N LEU A 388 -13.03 40.00 -26.75
CA LEU A 388 -13.41 41.33 -26.29
C LEU A 388 -12.34 42.37 -26.69
N ALA A 389 -11.05 42.06 -26.54
CA ALA A 389 -9.96 42.95 -26.96
C ALA A 389 -9.92 43.16 -28.47
N LYS A 390 -10.20 42.11 -29.27
CA LYS A 390 -10.34 42.21 -30.72
C LYS A 390 -11.55 43.08 -31.09
N ALA A 391 -12.73 42.85 -30.46
CA ALA A 391 -13.91 43.66 -30.71
C ALA A 391 -13.68 45.12 -30.38
N LYS A 392 -13.05 45.43 -29.23
CA LYS A 392 -12.65 46.80 -28.86
C LYS A 392 -11.65 47.39 -29.81
N ALA A 393 -10.65 46.65 -30.30
CA ALA A 393 -9.71 47.11 -31.28
C ALA A 393 -10.35 47.46 -32.64
N GLU A 394 -11.32 46.67 -33.08
CA GLU A 394 -12.11 46.97 -34.30
C GLU A 394 -13.04 48.17 -34.09
N GLU A 395 -13.67 48.30 -32.91
CA GLU A 395 -14.48 49.47 -32.55
C GLU A 395 -13.66 50.78 -32.58
N VAL A 396 -12.49 50.78 -31.91
CA VAL A 396 -11.54 51.92 -31.90
C VAL A 396 -11.04 52.23 -33.31
N LYS A 397 -10.74 51.21 -34.11
CA LYS A 397 -10.32 51.36 -35.51
C LYS A 397 -11.42 52.01 -36.33
N GLN A 398 -12.67 51.59 -36.13
CA GLN A 398 -13.81 52.18 -36.82
C GLN A 398 -14.08 53.64 -36.39
N GLU A 399 -14.08 53.89 -35.06
CA GLU A 399 -14.19 55.25 -34.52
C GLU A 399 -13.07 56.17 -35.02
N LEU A 400 -11.83 55.69 -35.08
CA LEU A 400 -10.70 56.43 -35.60
C LEU A 400 -10.86 56.72 -37.11
N SER A 401 -11.30 55.69 -37.85
CA SER A 401 -11.59 55.87 -39.31
C SER A 401 -12.71 56.89 -39.56
N ASP A 402 -13.78 56.81 -38.76
CA ASP A 402 -14.92 57.74 -38.88
C ASP A 402 -14.52 59.16 -38.46
N THR A 403 -13.73 59.30 -37.39
CA THR A 403 -13.20 60.62 -36.95
C THR A 403 -12.25 61.22 -37.98
N ILE A 404 -11.38 60.42 -38.56
CA ILE A 404 -10.49 60.82 -39.65
C ILE A 404 -11.34 61.26 -40.85
N ASN A 405 -12.33 60.46 -41.25
CA ASN A 405 -13.21 60.75 -42.34
C ASN A 405 -13.99 62.07 -42.13
N GLN A 406 -14.57 62.29 -40.93
CA GLN A 406 -15.27 63.50 -40.57
C GLN A 406 -14.34 64.72 -40.61
N ARG A 407 -13.15 64.63 -40.03
CA ARG A 407 -12.18 65.76 -40.02
C ARG A 407 -11.66 66.06 -41.40
N PHE A 408 -11.41 65.11 -42.27
CA PHE A 408 -10.96 65.32 -43.61
C PHE A 408 -12.05 65.79 -44.57
N ASN A 409 -13.30 65.38 -44.36
CA ASN A 409 -14.45 65.86 -45.14
C ASN A 409 -14.80 67.32 -44.84
N SER A 410 -14.37 67.86 -43.68
CA SER A 410 -14.53 69.29 -43.35
C SER A 410 -13.49 70.20 -43.99
N PHE A 411 -12.47 69.66 -44.65
CA PHE A 411 -11.40 70.41 -45.34
C PHE A 411 -11.47 70.17 -46.85
N ASP A 412 -11.97 71.18 -47.57
CA ASP A 412 -12.14 71.12 -49.03
C ASP A 412 -10.89 71.61 -49.80
N ASN A 413 -9.76 70.90 -49.66
CA ASN A 413 -8.51 71.21 -50.36
C ASN A 413 -7.82 69.97 -50.93
N GLY A 414 -7.39 70.03 -52.19
CA GLY A 414 -6.72 68.94 -52.90
C GLY A 414 -5.48 68.31 -52.21
N PRO A 415 -4.57 69.13 -51.57
CA PRO A 415 -3.44 68.61 -50.82
C PRO A 415 -3.86 67.79 -49.59
N LEU A 416 -4.98 68.14 -48.99
CA LEU A 416 -5.54 67.42 -47.83
C LEU A 416 -6.21 66.11 -48.22
N LYS A 417 -6.80 66.06 -49.42
CA LYS A 417 -7.33 64.79 -49.97
C LYS A 417 -6.19 63.76 -50.18
N GLU A 418 -5.05 64.21 -50.66
CA GLU A 418 -3.88 63.38 -50.84
C GLU A 418 -3.26 62.95 -49.50
N ALA A 419 -3.22 63.88 -48.52
CA ALA A 419 -2.76 63.55 -47.16
C ALA A 419 -3.72 62.55 -46.47
N LYS A 420 -5.05 62.70 -46.69
CA LYS A 420 -6.03 61.73 -46.20
C LYS A 420 -5.83 60.35 -46.82
N ARG A 421 -5.63 60.25 -48.13
CA ARG A 421 -5.38 59.03 -48.87
C ARG A 421 -4.12 58.34 -48.32
N ARG A 422 -3.02 59.13 -48.13
CA ARG A 422 -1.78 58.63 -47.57
C ARG A 422 -1.92 58.19 -46.11
N ALA A 423 -2.71 58.90 -45.30
CA ALA A 423 -2.96 58.54 -43.91
C ALA A 423 -3.82 57.28 -43.82
N GLU A 424 -4.82 57.13 -44.68
CA GLU A 424 -5.66 55.91 -44.78
C GLU A 424 -4.83 54.71 -45.30
N GLU A 425 -3.89 54.95 -46.23
CA GLU A 425 -2.99 53.94 -46.75
C GLU A 425 -1.92 53.56 -45.68
N ALA A 426 -1.40 54.57 -44.95
CA ALA A 426 -0.51 54.31 -43.80
C ALA A 426 -1.23 53.59 -42.66
N LEU A 427 -2.49 53.91 -42.37
CA LEU A 427 -3.30 53.17 -41.41
C LEU A 427 -3.58 51.70 -41.85
N ARG A 428 -3.88 51.50 -43.13
CA ARG A 428 -3.99 50.18 -43.72
C ARG A 428 -2.68 49.40 -43.73
N ASN A 429 -1.58 50.06 -44.07
CA ASN A 429 -0.24 49.47 -44.22
C ASN A 429 0.54 49.40 -42.89
N ALA A 430 0.33 50.35 -41.97
CA ALA A 430 1.03 50.37 -40.69
C ALA A 430 0.53 49.36 -39.67
N GLY A 431 -0.52 48.62 -40.01
CA GLY A 431 -0.89 47.48 -39.17
C GLY A 431 -1.09 47.81 -37.70
N ALA A 432 -1.66 48.98 -37.35
CA ALA A 432 -1.97 49.25 -35.95
C ALA A 432 -2.84 48.16 -35.33
N SER A 433 -3.73 47.60 -36.16
CA SER A 433 -4.45 46.35 -35.79
C SER A 433 -3.55 45.14 -35.76
N SER A 434 -2.51 45.11 -36.61
CA SER A 434 -1.53 43.99 -36.60
C SER A 434 -0.63 44.05 -35.35
N LEU A 435 -0.21 45.24 -34.92
CA LEU A 435 0.58 45.43 -33.71
C LEU A 435 -0.20 45.09 -32.44
N LEU A 436 -1.49 45.53 -32.36
CA LEU A 436 -2.37 45.17 -31.26
C LEU A 436 -2.74 43.69 -31.29
N ALA A 437 -3.01 43.14 -32.48
CA ALA A 437 -3.29 41.70 -32.64
C ALA A 437 -2.03 40.83 -32.40
N GLN A 438 -0.84 41.32 -32.81
CA GLN A 438 0.42 40.68 -32.50
C GLN A 438 0.74 40.79 -31.00
N GLU A 439 0.46 41.92 -30.37
CA GLU A 439 0.65 42.08 -28.92
C GLU A 439 -0.38 41.25 -28.14
N ALA A 440 -1.62 41.22 -28.55
CA ALA A 440 -2.63 40.32 -27.95
C ALA A 440 -2.27 38.85 -28.16
N LYS A 441 -1.76 38.49 -29.36
CA LYS A 441 -1.24 37.16 -29.64
C LYS A 441 -0.02 36.84 -28.78
N ARG A 442 0.91 37.78 -28.63
CA ARG A 442 2.10 37.66 -27.77
C ARG A 442 1.69 37.49 -26.31
N ILE A 443 0.75 38.31 -25.81
CA ILE A 443 0.23 38.21 -24.45
C ILE A 443 -0.52 36.90 -24.27
N GLY A 444 -1.31 36.47 -25.26
CA GLY A 444 -1.98 35.18 -25.26
C GLY A 444 -1.01 34.00 -25.20
N LEU A 445 0.02 34.02 -26.05
CA LEU A 445 1.08 32.99 -26.06
C LEU A 445 1.91 33.00 -24.78
N ASP A 446 2.23 34.20 -24.25
CA ASP A 446 2.93 34.31 -22.97
C ASP A 446 2.07 33.79 -21.80
N SER A 447 0.77 34.05 -21.85
CA SER A 447 -0.18 33.54 -20.86
C SER A 447 -0.33 32.01 -20.95
N VAL A 448 -0.37 31.45 -22.16
CA VAL A 448 -0.38 30.01 -22.38
C VAL A 448 0.92 29.37 -21.88
N ALA A 449 2.08 29.97 -22.21
CA ALA A 449 3.37 29.49 -21.74
C ALA A 449 3.47 29.53 -20.21
N ARG A 450 2.99 30.60 -19.57
CA ARG A 450 2.93 30.68 -18.09
C ARG A 450 1.96 29.66 -17.50
N LEU A 451 0.88 29.37 -18.22
CA LEU A 451 -0.08 28.34 -17.78
C LEU A 451 0.53 26.93 -17.88
N GLU A 452 1.27 26.67 -18.96
CA GLU A 452 1.99 25.41 -19.14
C GLU A 452 3.13 25.28 -18.11
N GLU A 453 3.86 26.35 -17.84
CA GLU A 453 4.86 26.40 -16.78
C GLU A 453 4.23 26.20 -15.41
N PHE A 454 3.10 26.85 -15.14
CA PHE A 454 2.34 26.67 -13.90
C PHE A 454 1.80 25.24 -13.78
N LYS A 455 1.30 24.65 -14.89
CA LYS A 455 0.87 23.25 -14.95
C LYS A 455 2.05 22.31 -14.65
N SER A 456 3.20 22.55 -15.26
CA SER A 456 4.44 21.80 -15.01
C SER A 456 4.88 21.93 -13.54
N GLN A 457 4.91 23.16 -13.00
CA GLN A 457 5.25 23.41 -11.59
C GLN A 457 4.24 22.76 -10.64
N THR A 458 2.94 22.78 -10.98
CA THR A 458 1.89 22.16 -10.17
C THR A 458 2.01 20.64 -10.21
N THR A 459 2.27 20.07 -11.39
CA THR A 459 2.50 18.62 -11.52
C THR A 459 3.76 18.21 -10.78
N SER A 460 4.84 19.00 -10.89
CA SER A 460 6.08 18.77 -10.11
C SER A 460 5.83 18.93 -8.61
N ALA A 461 5.06 19.93 -8.20
CA ALA A 461 4.68 20.14 -6.81
C ALA A 461 3.74 19.01 -6.30
N GLN A 462 2.83 18.51 -7.13
CA GLN A 462 1.99 17.34 -6.80
C GLN A 462 2.85 16.08 -6.65
N THR A 463 3.82 15.88 -7.55
CA THR A 463 4.75 14.74 -7.47
C THR A 463 5.66 14.89 -6.26
N ALA A 464 6.18 16.09 -6.00
CA ALA A 464 6.94 16.41 -4.79
C ALA A 464 6.08 16.24 -3.54
N LEU A 465 4.81 16.70 -3.57
CA LEU A 465 3.87 16.58 -2.46
C LEU A 465 3.48 15.11 -2.21
N SER A 466 3.37 14.31 -3.27
CA SER A 466 3.19 12.85 -3.16
C SER A 466 4.45 12.20 -2.58
N GLY A 467 5.64 12.62 -3.05
CA GLY A 467 6.92 12.21 -2.49
C GLY A 467 7.10 12.69 -1.04
N ASP A 468 6.71 13.93 -0.78
CA ASP A 468 6.74 14.51 0.57
C ASP A 468 5.67 13.88 1.47
N LEU A 469 4.53 13.46 0.92
CA LEU A 469 3.51 12.74 1.66
C LEU A 469 3.98 11.32 2.00
N ASP A 470 4.72 10.68 1.10
CA ASP A 470 5.36 9.39 1.37
C ASP A 470 6.58 9.56 2.27
N ALA A 471 7.36 10.62 2.10
CA ALA A 471 8.40 11.05 3.04
C ALA A 471 7.77 11.49 4.37
N LEU A 472 6.62 12.16 4.36
CA LEU A 472 5.87 12.55 5.55
C LEU A 472 5.17 11.36 6.20
N LYS A 473 4.64 10.43 5.42
CA LYS A 473 4.20 9.11 5.94
C LYS A 473 5.35 8.43 6.67
N ARG A 474 6.56 8.49 6.12
CA ARG A 474 7.76 7.91 6.72
C ARG A 474 8.27 8.74 7.89
N THR A 475 8.28 10.06 7.75
CA THR A 475 8.63 11.01 8.84
C THR A 475 7.56 11.01 9.92
N ILE A 476 6.28 10.85 9.55
CA ILE A 476 5.20 10.58 10.49
C ILE A 476 5.43 9.22 11.13
N VAL A 477 5.87 8.25 10.40
CA VAL A 477 6.14 6.91 10.89
C VAL A 477 7.43 6.85 11.70
N ASN A 478 8.52 7.51 11.30
CA ASN A 478 9.85 7.37 11.92
C ASN A 478 10.22 8.47 12.91
N ASP A 479 9.80 9.69 12.65
CA ASP A 479 10.27 10.86 13.41
C ASP A 479 9.16 11.64 14.10
N ILE A 480 7.96 11.65 13.49
CA ILE A 480 6.88 12.48 14.03
C ILE A 480 6.05 11.70 15.00
N ARG A 481 6.07 10.39 14.94
CA ARG A 481 5.42 9.59 15.97
C ARG A 481 6.17 9.50 17.28
N PRO A 482 7.49 9.85 17.40
CA PRO A 482 7.99 10.14 18.73
C PRO A 482 7.48 11.41 19.33
N LYS A 483 7.15 12.35 18.48
CA LYS A 483 6.47 13.55 18.92
C LYS A 483 4.95 13.35 18.92
N GLN A 484 4.45 12.10 18.85
CA GLN A 484 3.03 11.95 18.59
C GLN A 484 2.16 12.07 19.82
N ALA A 485 2.65 11.90 21.01
CA ALA A 485 1.93 12.56 22.10
C ALA A 485 1.89 14.10 21.90
N GLN A 486 2.91 14.67 21.22
CA GLN A 486 2.88 16.07 20.76
C GLN A 486 2.21 16.24 19.39
N VAL A 487 2.30 15.29 18.47
CA VAL A 487 1.70 15.33 17.12
C VAL A 487 0.35 14.65 17.07
N GLU A 488 -0.03 13.74 17.97
CA GLU A 488 -1.46 13.43 18.17
C GLU A 488 -2.20 14.61 18.79
N ALA A 489 -1.58 15.33 19.73
CA ALA A 489 -2.11 16.62 20.14
C ALA A 489 -2.02 17.66 19.00
N GLU A 490 -0.99 17.61 18.15
CA GLU A 490 -0.80 18.54 17.04
C GLU A 490 -1.47 18.03 15.73
N ILE A 491 -1.56 16.73 15.48
CA ILE A 491 -2.38 16.12 14.39
C ILE A 491 -3.84 16.01 14.83
N ALA A 492 -4.15 15.74 16.10
CA ALA A 492 -5.50 15.93 16.61
C ALA A 492 -5.89 17.41 16.57
N LYS A 493 -4.95 18.33 16.84
CA LYS A 493 -5.13 19.76 16.60
C LYS A 493 -5.19 20.12 15.11
N GLN A 494 -4.42 19.45 14.22
CA GLN A 494 -4.49 19.68 12.75
C GLN A 494 -5.68 18.97 12.14
N VAL A 495 -6.09 17.81 12.64
CA VAL A 495 -7.35 17.14 12.30
C VAL A 495 -8.54 17.86 12.93
N GLU A 496 -8.41 18.39 14.15
CA GLU A 496 -9.40 19.32 14.73
C GLU A 496 -9.42 20.65 13.98
N ALA A 497 -8.31 21.21 13.56
CA ALA A 497 -8.25 22.41 12.75
C ALA A 497 -8.80 22.17 11.32
N LEU A 498 -8.58 20.99 10.71
CA LEU A 498 -9.19 20.58 9.42
C LEU A 498 -10.69 20.26 9.55
N VAL A 499 -11.10 19.66 10.67
CA VAL A 499 -12.51 19.43 11.02
C VAL A 499 -13.19 20.74 11.40
N GLN A 500 -12.47 21.64 12.06
CA GLN A 500 -12.96 22.99 12.35
C GLN A 500 -13.03 23.86 11.09
N THR A 501 -12.04 23.82 10.22
CA THR A 501 -12.05 24.44 8.88
C THR A 501 -13.15 23.85 8.00
N LYS A 502 -13.42 22.55 8.11
CA LYS A 502 -14.55 21.88 7.44
C LYS A 502 -15.90 22.26 8.03
N LYS A 503 -15.99 22.47 9.35
CA LYS A 503 -17.20 23.01 10.01
C LYS A 503 -17.43 24.48 9.66
N GLU A 504 -16.39 25.26 9.56
CA GLU A 504 -16.46 26.68 9.16
C GLU A 504 -16.81 26.80 7.68
N LEU A 505 -16.29 25.95 6.81
CA LEU A 505 -16.66 25.87 5.39
C LEU A 505 -18.09 25.32 5.17
N SER A 506 -18.56 24.40 6.02
CA SER A 506 -19.96 23.93 5.97
C SER A 506 -20.92 24.91 6.66
N GLY A 507 -20.45 25.74 7.60
CA GLY A 507 -21.22 26.83 8.20
C GLY A 507 -21.33 28.06 7.30
N ALA A 508 -20.38 28.27 6.38
CA ALA A 508 -20.42 29.33 5.37
C ALA A 508 -21.29 29.00 4.14
N SER A 509 -21.76 27.74 4.01
CA SER A 509 -22.67 27.30 2.94
C SER A 509 -24.16 27.35 3.34
N THR A 510 -24.48 27.90 4.53
CA THR A 510 -25.84 28.05 5.06
C THR A 510 -26.16 29.48 5.50
N LEU A 511 -25.59 30.46 4.78
CA LEU A 511 -26.03 31.87 4.82
C LEU A 511 -26.35 32.33 3.41
#